data_9f540079305b624f879222bc20cad111
#
_entry.id   9f540079305b624f879222bc20cad111
#
_cell.length_a   1.000
_cell.length_b   1.000
_cell.length_c   1.000
_cell.angle_alpha   90.00
_cell.angle_beta   90.00
_cell.angle_gamma   90.00
#
_symmetry.space_group_name_H-M   'P 1'
#
loop_
_entity.id
_entity.type
_entity.pdbx_description
1 polymer ?
#
loop_
_entity_poly.entity_id
_entity_poly.type
_entity_poly.pdbx_seq_one_letter_code
_entity_poly.pdbx_strand_id
1 'polypeptide(L)' 'VGFSVNPNNPNQYSNGRNNLYFHLENKQLGIKNVKYYKANNNWIYLIPLQDGRLLTAYGDVPPSVADPMIQSIYQRN' A
#
# COMPACT_ATOMS: atom_id res chain seq x y z
N VAL A 1 -8.98 9.73 0.62
CA VAL A 1 -8.91 11.09 0.15
C VAL A 1 -7.82 11.82 0.89
N GLY A 2 -7.03 12.58 0.20
CA GLY A 2 -6.08 13.47 0.82
C GLY A 2 -4.77 12.84 1.27
N PHE A 3 -4.43 11.66 0.76
CA PHE A 3 -3.10 11.14 1.00
C PHE A 3 -2.08 11.90 0.17
N SER A 4 -1.00 12.29 0.80
CA SER A 4 0.10 12.96 0.14
C SER A 4 1.43 12.42 0.65
N VAL A 5 2.47 12.60 -0.14
CA VAL A 5 3.81 12.14 0.22
C VAL A 5 4.34 12.99 1.36
N ASN A 6 4.90 12.34 2.38
CA ASN A 6 5.59 13.05 3.46
C ASN A 6 6.91 13.60 2.92
N PRO A 7 7.14 14.94 2.98
CA PRO A 7 8.37 15.51 2.44
C PRO A 7 9.64 15.00 3.11
N ASN A 8 9.56 14.55 4.35
CA ASN A 8 10.71 14.01 5.07
C ASN A 8 10.94 12.53 4.82
N ASN A 9 9.96 11.83 4.25
CA ASN A 9 10.05 10.40 3.95
C ASN A 9 9.19 10.11 2.71
N PRO A 10 9.81 10.02 1.52
CA PRO A 10 9.06 9.84 0.28
C PRO A 10 8.27 8.53 0.21
N ASN A 11 8.60 7.55 1.06
CA ASN A 11 7.89 6.26 1.10
C ASN A 11 6.69 6.27 2.03
N GLN A 12 6.44 7.38 2.69
CA GLN A 12 5.33 7.52 3.61
C GLN A 12 4.26 8.43 3.03
N TYR A 13 3.02 7.95 3.04
CA TYR A 13 1.85 8.73 2.66
C TYR A 13 1.00 8.98 3.89
N SER A 14 0.40 10.16 3.98
CA SER A 14 -0.41 10.54 5.13
C SER A 14 -1.59 11.39 4.70
N ASN A 15 -2.72 11.20 5.39
CA ASN A 15 -3.89 12.06 5.23
C ASN A 15 -4.08 12.99 6.44
N GLY A 16 -3.04 13.13 7.28
CA GLY A 16 -3.11 13.94 8.49
C GLY A 16 -3.56 13.17 9.73
N ARG A 17 -4.18 12.00 9.55
CA ARG A 17 -4.64 11.14 10.65
C ARG A 17 -3.97 9.79 10.65
N ASN A 18 -3.80 9.21 9.46
CA ASN A 18 -3.28 7.86 9.27
C ASN A 18 -2.03 7.93 8.42
N ASN A 19 -1.13 6.99 8.63
CA ASN A 19 0.10 6.89 7.88
C ASN A 19 0.18 5.54 7.19
N LEU A 20 0.71 5.54 5.97
CA LEU A 20 0.88 4.35 5.18
C LEU A 20 2.28 4.36 4.60
N TYR A 21 3.03 3.29 4.84
CA TYR A 21 4.40 3.12 4.38
C TYR A 21 4.43 2.13 3.23
N PHE A 22 5.26 2.38 2.23
CA PHE A 22 5.39 1.53 1.06
C PHE A 22 6.79 0.95 0.98
N HIS A 23 6.86 -0.31 0.55
CA HIS A 23 8.11 -1.00 0.26
C HIS A 23 7.93 -1.78 -1.04
N LEU A 24 8.90 -1.63 -1.97
CA LEU A 24 8.84 -2.26 -3.27
C LEU A 24 9.78 -3.46 -3.31
N GLU A 25 9.21 -4.63 -3.61
CA GLU A 25 9.96 -5.87 -3.80
C GLU A 25 10.16 -6.13 -5.29
N ASN A 26 11.32 -6.67 -5.66
CA ASN A 26 11.63 -6.94 -7.06
C ASN A 26 10.88 -8.13 -7.64
N LYS A 27 10.29 -8.98 -6.78
CA LYS A 27 9.58 -10.18 -7.18
C LYS A 27 8.22 -10.24 -6.50
N GLN A 28 7.23 -10.78 -7.22
CA GLN A 28 5.88 -10.91 -6.68
C GLN A 28 5.71 -12.04 -5.67
N LEU A 29 6.66 -12.96 -5.58
CA LEU A 29 6.62 -14.08 -4.63
C LEU A 29 5.35 -14.94 -4.77
N GLY A 30 4.82 -15.07 -5.99
CA GLY A 30 3.63 -15.85 -6.26
C GLY A 30 2.30 -15.16 -5.96
N ILE A 31 2.34 -13.90 -5.58
CA ILE A 31 1.11 -13.15 -5.31
C ILE A 31 0.57 -12.59 -6.63
N LYS A 32 -0.68 -12.93 -6.93
CA LYS A 32 -1.31 -12.56 -8.20
C LYS A 32 -2.45 -11.57 -8.05
N ASN A 33 -2.97 -11.43 -6.84
CA ASN A 33 -4.07 -10.51 -6.55
C ASN A 33 -3.72 -9.69 -5.34
N VAL A 34 -4.35 -8.53 -5.21
CA VAL A 34 -4.22 -7.70 -4.03
C VAL A 34 -4.69 -8.49 -2.81
N LYS A 35 -3.87 -8.50 -1.76
CA LYS A 35 -4.21 -9.14 -0.50
C LYS A 35 -3.94 -8.17 0.64
N TYR A 36 -4.67 -8.34 1.73
CA TYR A 36 -4.43 -7.53 2.92
C TYR A 36 -4.63 -8.37 4.18
N TYR A 37 -3.82 -8.07 5.19
CA TYR A 37 -3.81 -8.77 6.46
C TYR A 37 -3.80 -7.75 7.59
N LYS A 38 -4.50 -8.07 8.65
CA LYS A 38 -4.44 -7.26 9.86
C LYS A 38 -3.38 -7.81 10.79
N ALA A 39 -2.50 -6.93 11.29
CA ALA A 39 -1.43 -7.29 12.23
C ALA A 39 -1.46 -6.29 13.38
N ASN A 40 -1.94 -6.70 14.54
CA ASN A 40 -2.15 -5.82 15.69
C ASN A 40 -3.05 -4.64 15.31
N ASN A 41 -2.56 -3.42 15.43
CA ASN A 41 -3.31 -2.22 15.07
C ASN A 41 -3.00 -1.74 13.66
N ASN A 42 -2.21 -2.49 12.90
CA ASN A 42 -1.79 -2.11 11.56
C ASN A 42 -2.36 -3.07 10.52
N TRP A 43 -2.37 -2.61 9.28
CA TRP A 43 -2.78 -3.41 8.13
C TRP A 43 -1.61 -3.54 7.18
N ILE A 44 -1.50 -4.71 6.54
CA ILE A 44 -0.47 -4.99 5.55
C ILE A 44 -1.18 -5.27 4.23
N TYR A 45 -0.75 -4.58 3.18
CA TYR A 45 -1.31 -4.72 1.84
C TYR A 45 -0.24 -5.23 0.89
N LEU A 46 -0.58 -6.24 0.10
CA LEU A 46 0.30 -6.81 -0.91
C LEU A 46 -0.33 -6.52 -2.28
N ILE A 47 0.36 -5.73 -3.08
CA ILE A 47 -0.16 -5.24 -4.35
C ILE A 47 0.76 -5.71 -5.47
N PRO A 48 0.37 -6.74 -6.24
CA PRO A 48 1.19 -7.20 -7.36
C PRO A 48 1.12 -6.19 -8.51
N LEU A 49 2.28 -5.78 -9.01
CA LEU A 49 2.37 -4.87 -10.13
C LEU A 49 2.50 -5.67 -11.44
N GLN A 50 2.11 -5.06 -12.54
CA GLN A 50 2.11 -5.75 -13.84
C GLN A 50 3.53 -6.06 -14.34
N ASP A 51 4.52 -5.33 -13.86
CA ASP A 51 5.90 -5.55 -14.28
C ASP A 51 6.61 -6.65 -13.50
N GLY A 52 5.89 -7.40 -12.67
CA GLY A 52 6.45 -8.50 -11.90
C GLY A 52 6.99 -8.13 -10.54
N ARG A 53 6.84 -6.89 -10.13
CA ARG A 53 7.24 -6.45 -8.79
C ARG A 53 6.05 -6.52 -7.83
N LEU A 54 6.35 -6.45 -6.55
CA LEU A 54 5.34 -6.45 -5.48
C LEU A 54 5.49 -5.19 -4.65
N LEU A 55 4.42 -4.42 -4.55
CA LEU A 55 4.38 -3.27 -3.66
C LEU A 55 3.73 -3.69 -2.35
N THR A 56 4.45 -3.53 -1.26
CA THR A 56 3.95 -3.80 0.08
C THR A 56 3.65 -2.47 0.75
N ALA A 57 2.46 -2.35 1.30
CA ALA A 57 2.07 -1.17 2.07
C ALA A 57 1.68 -1.61 3.47
N TYR A 58 2.06 -0.83 4.49
CA TYR A 58 1.59 -1.12 5.81
C TYR A 58 1.41 0.16 6.62
N GLY A 59 0.51 0.11 7.58
CA GLY A 59 0.22 1.24 8.44
C GLY A 59 -1.12 1.08 9.13
N ASP A 60 -1.58 2.13 9.77
CA ASP A 60 -2.81 2.12 10.54
C ASP A 60 -4.05 2.50 9.69
N VAL A 61 -3.94 2.36 8.37
CA VAL A 61 -5.02 2.70 7.44
C VAL A 61 -5.85 1.45 7.16
N PRO A 62 -7.13 1.43 7.52
CA PRO A 62 -7.98 0.27 7.27
C PRO A 62 -8.33 0.16 5.78
N PRO A 63 -8.77 -1.04 5.33
CA PRO A 63 -9.13 -1.25 3.93
C PRO A 63 -10.20 -0.30 3.41
N SER A 64 -11.16 0.08 4.24
CA SER A 64 -12.22 0.99 3.81
C SER A 64 -11.67 2.34 3.35
N VAL A 65 -10.53 2.76 3.89
CA VAL A 65 -9.87 4.00 3.52
C VAL A 65 -8.81 3.77 2.44
N ALA A 66 -8.03 2.69 2.58
CA ALA A 66 -6.90 2.41 1.70
C ALA A 66 -7.32 1.84 0.35
N ASP A 67 -8.44 1.13 0.29
CA ASP A 67 -8.81 0.36 -0.89
C ASP A 67 -8.90 1.20 -2.17
N PRO A 68 -9.53 2.37 -2.19
CA PRO A 68 -9.56 3.18 -3.42
C PRO A 68 -8.18 3.54 -3.95
N MET A 69 -7.25 3.86 -3.05
CA MET A 69 -5.88 4.18 -3.44
C MET A 69 -5.16 2.93 -3.96
N ILE A 70 -5.33 1.81 -3.27
CA ILE A 70 -4.72 0.54 -3.65
C ILE A 70 -5.23 0.09 -5.02
N GLN A 71 -6.53 0.15 -5.25
CA GLN A 71 -7.11 -0.21 -6.54
C GLN A 71 -6.60 0.70 -7.66
N SER A 72 -6.44 1.97 -7.38
CA SER A 72 -5.87 2.90 -8.35
C SER A 72 -4.44 2.50 -8.74
N ILE A 73 -3.61 2.13 -7.78
CA ILE A 73 -2.25 1.67 -8.03
C ILE A 73 -2.28 0.36 -8.84
N TYR A 74 -3.10 -0.58 -8.42
CA TYR A 74 -3.20 -1.89 -9.05
C TYR A 74 -3.64 -1.77 -10.52
N GLN A 75 -4.62 -0.93 -10.79
CA GLN A 75 -5.16 -0.77 -12.14
C GLN A 75 -4.21 -0.03 -13.08
N ARG A 76 -3.36 0.83 -12.54
CA ARG A 76 -2.40 1.60 -13.36
C ARG A 76 -1.18 0.78 -13.74
N ASN A 77 -0.92 -0.27 -13.02
CA ASN A 77 0.20 -1.14 -13.28
C ASN A 77 -0.28 -2.46 -13.84
#